data_915ab4f0ae7e9287eca8f8f28fde43d2
#
_entry.id   915ab4f0ae7e9287eca8f8f28fde43d2
#
_cell.length_a   1.000
_cell.length_b   1.000
_cell.length_c   1.000
_cell.angle_alpha   90.00
_cell.angle_beta   90.00
_cell.angle_gamma   90.00
#
_symmetry.space_group_name_H-M   'P 1'
#
loop_
_entity.id
_entity.type
_entity.pdbx_description
1 polymer ?
#
loop_
_entity_poly.entity_id
_entity_poly.type
_entity_poly.pdbx_seq_one_letter_code
_entity_poly.pdbx_strand_id
1 'polypeptide(L)'
;MEPKSIYDYSDFRAYLLDWYTQEKLRRGKFTKAEVSRALGLPNSRNYFSDLLGGKELSDTFLERLISLLALPREPARYFRALVNFQQAATPEKREEALDLLVSLNRSPRTILGDDRMEYFREWWHGAVRALLDTGNYGDEPECIARALTPSITPAQARDSLALLARLDLVRKDPEGFWKPSEQAVSSPDGLRDELLVELQIQQLDLVRKSLLKRKAPARFVATNIVSVSHDGFRHLLERMEKTRSEVRSIVHKDADPARRVCQIVLALVPLTEEKAPQ
;
A
#
# COMPACT_ATOMS: atom_id res chain seq x y z
N MET A 1 21.71 6.98 -8.72
CA MET A 1 20.53 6.48 -8.00
C MET A 1 21.07 5.70 -6.81
N GLU A 2 20.80 6.14 -5.60
CA GLU A 2 21.24 5.40 -4.41
C GLU A 2 20.59 4.00 -4.39
N PRO A 3 21.33 2.96 -3.98
CA PRO A 3 20.77 1.62 -3.88
C PRO A 3 19.66 1.62 -2.82
N LYS A 4 18.48 1.11 -3.19
CA LYS A 4 17.38 0.92 -2.26
C LYS A 4 17.80 -0.02 -1.12
N SER A 5 17.44 0.34 0.10
CA SER A 5 17.65 -0.53 1.26
C SER A 5 16.71 -1.73 1.20
N ILE A 6 17.11 -2.88 1.77
CA ILE A 6 16.23 -4.06 1.89
C ILE A 6 14.93 -3.73 2.66
N TYR A 7 14.97 -2.77 3.56
CA TYR A 7 13.83 -2.30 4.34
C TYR A 7 12.76 -1.56 3.49
N ASP A 8 13.12 -1.19 2.25
CA ASP A 8 12.21 -0.53 1.30
C ASP A 8 11.42 -1.54 0.45
N TYR A 9 11.61 -2.86 0.68
CA TYR A 9 10.95 -3.93 -0.07
C TYR A 9 9.94 -4.67 0.79
N SER A 10 8.75 -4.85 0.24
CA SER A 10 7.67 -5.71 0.76
C SER A 10 7.67 -7.10 0.11
N ASP A 11 8.43 -7.29 -0.97
CA ASP A 11 8.60 -8.56 -1.69
C ASP A 11 10.09 -8.91 -1.78
N PHE A 12 10.47 -10.07 -1.21
CA PHE A 12 11.86 -10.54 -1.26
C PHE A 12 12.31 -10.87 -2.69
N ARG A 13 11.40 -11.26 -3.59
CA ARG A 13 11.72 -11.53 -4.98
C ARG A 13 12.03 -10.26 -5.76
N ALA A 14 11.30 -9.18 -5.47
CA ALA A 14 11.59 -7.85 -6.03
C ALA A 14 12.98 -7.35 -5.58
N TYR A 15 13.32 -7.52 -4.29
CA TYR A 15 14.67 -7.23 -3.79
C TYR A 15 15.75 -8.04 -4.49
N LEU A 16 15.53 -9.36 -4.67
CA LEU A 16 16.46 -10.25 -5.36
C LEU A 16 16.65 -9.87 -6.83
N LEU A 17 15.59 -9.44 -7.50
CA LEU A 17 15.64 -9.01 -8.90
C LEU A 17 16.46 -7.73 -9.05
N ASP A 18 16.24 -6.76 -8.17
CA ASP A 18 17.00 -5.50 -8.17
C ASP A 18 18.48 -5.75 -7.82
N TRP A 19 18.77 -6.55 -6.80
CA TRP A 19 20.12 -6.96 -6.46
C TRP A 19 20.82 -7.64 -7.66
N TYR A 20 20.15 -8.60 -8.29
CA TYR A 20 20.69 -9.29 -9.48
C TYR A 20 20.98 -8.30 -10.63
N THR A 21 20.09 -7.35 -10.84
CA THR A 21 20.22 -6.33 -11.89
C THR A 21 21.44 -5.44 -11.62
N GLN A 22 21.64 -5.01 -10.37
CA GLN A 22 22.79 -4.23 -9.95
C GLN A 22 24.10 -5.03 -10.09
N GLU A 23 24.13 -6.29 -9.63
CA GLU A 23 25.30 -7.15 -9.79
C GLU A 23 25.65 -7.42 -11.25
N LYS A 24 24.66 -7.58 -12.12
CA LYS A 24 24.85 -7.72 -13.55
C LYS A 24 25.44 -6.48 -14.19
N LEU A 25 24.99 -5.29 -13.80
CA LEU A 25 25.57 -4.02 -14.25
C LEU A 25 27.02 -3.85 -13.76
N ARG A 26 27.31 -4.24 -12.51
CA ARG A 26 28.64 -4.13 -11.91
C ARG A 26 29.65 -5.10 -12.52
N ARG A 27 29.25 -6.34 -12.79
CA ARG A 27 30.14 -7.44 -13.24
C ARG A 27 30.15 -7.67 -14.76
N GLY A 28 29.23 -7.06 -15.50
CA GLY A 28 29.10 -7.20 -16.96
C GLY A 28 28.55 -8.54 -17.43
N LYS A 29 29.17 -9.65 -17.03
CA LYS A 29 28.78 -11.02 -17.44
C LYS A 29 28.24 -11.87 -16.29
N PHE A 30 27.34 -11.31 -15.48
CA PHE A 30 26.71 -12.03 -14.39
C PHE A 30 25.38 -12.66 -14.82
N THR A 31 25.21 -13.97 -14.64
CA THR A 31 24.05 -14.74 -15.11
C THR A 31 23.27 -15.35 -13.96
N LYS A 32 21.96 -15.58 -14.16
CA LYS A 32 21.11 -16.29 -13.19
C LYS A 32 21.60 -17.70 -12.88
N ALA A 33 22.24 -18.36 -13.87
CA ALA A 33 22.86 -19.67 -13.68
C ALA A 33 24.07 -19.60 -12.71
N GLU A 34 24.83 -18.51 -12.70
CA GLU A 34 25.92 -18.31 -11.74
C GLU A 34 25.38 -18.12 -10.32
N VAL A 35 24.24 -17.41 -10.14
CA VAL A 35 23.55 -17.33 -8.85
C VAL A 35 23.13 -18.74 -8.39
N SER A 36 22.52 -19.53 -9.25
CA SER A 36 22.13 -20.92 -8.90
C SER A 36 23.33 -21.79 -8.50
N ARG A 37 24.47 -21.62 -9.21
CA ARG A 37 25.72 -22.32 -8.87
C ARG A 37 26.28 -21.87 -7.52
N ALA A 38 26.26 -20.56 -7.24
CA ALA A 38 26.73 -20.01 -5.97
C ALA A 38 25.85 -20.47 -4.77
N LEU A 39 24.57 -20.76 -5.03
CA LEU A 39 23.67 -21.37 -4.06
C LEU A 39 23.91 -22.89 -3.87
N GLY A 40 24.94 -23.46 -4.50
CA GLY A 40 25.27 -24.88 -4.40
C GLY A 40 24.43 -25.80 -5.29
N LEU A 41 23.89 -25.27 -6.37
CA LEU A 41 23.08 -26.02 -7.35
C LEU A 41 23.71 -25.98 -8.75
N PRO A 42 24.89 -26.64 -8.94
CA PRO A 42 25.63 -26.58 -10.21
C PRO A 42 24.84 -27.15 -11.40
N ASN A 43 23.95 -28.10 -11.13
CA ASN A 43 23.13 -28.78 -12.13
C ASN A 43 21.76 -28.15 -12.37
N SER A 44 21.36 -27.15 -11.59
CA SER A 44 20.06 -26.48 -11.68
C SER A 44 20.23 -25.03 -12.14
N ARG A 45 20.46 -24.84 -13.44
CA ARG A 45 20.70 -23.51 -14.03
C ARG A 45 19.51 -22.55 -13.88
N ASN A 46 18.30 -23.08 -13.75
CA ASN A 46 17.06 -22.29 -13.73
C ASN A 46 16.56 -21.97 -12.32
N TYR A 47 17.17 -22.55 -11.24
CA TYR A 47 16.65 -22.41 -9.89
C TYR A 47 16.37 -20.96 -9.48
N PHE A 48 17.30 -20.05 -9.74
CA PHE A 48 17.12 -18.64 -9.40
C PHE A 48 16.01 -17.98 -10.25
N SER A 49 15.84 -18.38 -11.50
CA SER A 49 14.72 -17.92 -12.33
C SER A 49 13.39 -18.45 -11.82
N ASP A 50 13.33 -19.71 -11.40
CA ASP A 50 12.13 -20.33 -10.83
C ASP A 50 11.75 -19.67 -9.50
N LEU A 51 12.76 -19.33 -8.67
CA LEU A 51 12.57 -18.61 -7.42
C LEU A 51 11.94 -17.23 -7.65
N LEU A 52 12.45 -16.47 -8.61
CA LEU A 52 11.86 -15.19 -9.01
C LEU A 52 10.47 -15.35 -9.62
N GLY A 53 10.17 -16.51 -10.20
CA GLY A 53 8.88 -16.87 -10.78
C GLY A 53 7.86 -17.43 -9.79
N GLY A 54 8.17 -17.46 -8.49
CA GLY A 54 7.20 -17.88 -7.45
C GLY A 54 7.53 -19.19 -6.73
N LYS A 55 8.61 -19.92 -7.13
CA LYS A 55 9.04 -21.11 -6.40
C LYS A 55 9.36 -20.78 -4.94
N GLU A 56 9.03 -21.71 -4.04
CA GLU A 56 9.34 -21.58 -2.63
C GLU A 56 10.84 -21.67 -2.35
N LEU A 57 11.29 -20.86 -1.40
CA LEU A 57 12.66 -20.83 -0.89
C LEU A 57 12.73 -21.63 0.41
N SER A 58 13.44 -22.77 0.41
CA SER A 58 13.64 -23.54 1.63
C SER A 58 14.63 -22.87 2.57
N ASP A 59 14.55 -23.17 3.87
CA ASP A 59 15.43 -22.60 4.91
C ASP A 59 16.92 -22.76 4.59
N THR A 60 17.32 -23.92 4.06
CA THR A 60 18.71 -24.17 3.65
C THR A 60 19.17 -23.22 2.56
N PHE A 61 18.32 -22.95 1.59
CA PHE A 61 18.66 -22.01 0.51
C PHE A 61 18.51 -20.56 0.93
N LEU A 62 17.64 -20.28 1.87
CA LEU A 62 17.52 -18.96 2.49
C LEU A 62 18.83 -18.53 3.14
N GLU A 63 19.46 -19.40 3.94
CA GLU A 63 20.74 -19.10 4.57
C GLU A 63 21.90 -18.95 3.56
N ARG A 64 21.91 -19.77 2.52
CA ARG A 64 22.89 -19.63 1.43
C ARG A 64 22.68 -18.32 0.67
N LEU A 65 21.45 -17.91 0.46
CA LEU A 65 21.10 -16.67 -0.21
C LEU A 65 21.54 -15.45 0.65
N ILE A 66 21.28 -15.46 1.93
CA ILE A 66 21.74 -14.42 2.87
C ILE A 66 23.27 -14.28 2.82
N SER A 67 23.98 -15.39 2.80
CA SER A 67 25.44 -15.41 2.67
C SER A 67 25.91 -14.84 1.33
N LEU A 68 25.24 -15.21 0.23
CA LEU A 68 25.54 -14.71 -1.11
C LEU A 68 25.29 -13.20 -1.25
N LEU A 69 24.22 -12.73 -0.64
CA LEU A 69 23.85 -11.30 -0.60
C LEU A 69 24.75 -10.48 0.32
N ALA A 70 25.60 -11.16 1.12
CA ALA A 70 26.48 -10.54 2.13
C ALA A 70 25.72 -9.55 3.05
N LEU A 71 24.50 -9.91 3.45
CA LEU A 71 23.69 -9.06 4.29
C LEU A 71 24.25 -8.97 5.70
N PRO A 72 24.42 -7.76 6.27
CA PRO A 72 24.71 -7.59 7.69
C PRO A 72 23.62 -8.20 8.58
N ARG A 73 23.91 -8.37 9.87
CA ARG A 73 23.04 -9.09 10.81
C ARG A 73 21.59 -8.63 10.81
N GLU A 74 21.31 -7.33 10.90
CA GLU A 74 19.94 -6.83 10.99
C GLU A 74 19.22 -6.90 9.63
N PRO A 75 19.81 -6.49 8.49
CA PRO A 75 19.25 -6.74 7.15
C PRO A 75 18.98 -8.23 6.88
N ALA A 76 19.85 -9.14 7.35
CA ALA A 76 19.63 -10.58 7.20
C ALA A 76 18.42 -11.08 8.01
N ARG A 77 18.22 -10.55 9.23
CA ARG A 77 17.03 -10.84 10.04
C ARG A 77 15.75 -10.35 9.36
N TYR A 78 15.79 -9.15 8.81
CA TYR A 78 14.67 -8.59 8.05
C TYR A 78 14.35 -9.44 6.82
N PHE A 79 15.37 -9.86 6.05
CA PHE A 79 15.18 -10.69 4.87
C PHE A 79 14.54 -12.05 5.23
N ARG A 80 14.98 -12.71 6.33
CA ARG A 80 14.34 -13.94 6.82
C ARG A 80 12.87 -13.73 7.18
N ALA A 81 12.58 -12.68 7.92
CA ALA A 81 11.22 -12.34 8.30
C ALA A 81 10.34 -12.08 7.07
N LEU A 82 10.87 -11.39 6.05
CA LEU A 82 10.16 -11.10 4.81
C LEU A 82 9.85 -12.38 4.01
N VAL A 83 10.81 -13.30 3.90
CA VAL A 83 10.59 -14.62 3.27
C VAL A 83 9.55 -15.43 4.04
N ASN A 84 9.66 -15.49 5.36
CA ASN A 84 8.73 -16.22 6.21
C ASN A 84 7.31 -15.64 6.13
N PHE A 85 7.17 -14.33 6.09
CA PHE A 85 5.88 -13.66 5.92
C PHE A 85 5.22 -14.03 4.59
N GLN A 86 5.97 -14.02 3.50
CA GLN A 86 5.43 -14.32 2.17
C GLN A 86 5.17 -15.80 1.91
N GLN A 87 5.88 -16.70 2.62
CA GLN A 87 5.73 -18.15 2.48
C GLN A 87 5.00 -18.81 3.65
N ALA A 88 4.41 -18.02 4.54
CA ALA A 88 3.67 -18.55 5.68
C ALA A 88 2.48 -19.41 5.23
N ALA A 89 2.46 -20.67 5.69
CA ALA A 89 1.41 -21.62 5.35
C ALA A 89 0.13 -21.42 6.21
N THR A 90 0.23 -20.69 7.34
CA THR A 90 -0.91 -20.43 8.23
C THR A 90 -0.98 -18.95 8.60
N PRO A 91 -2.19 -18.44 8.92
CA PRO A 91 -2.37 -17.05 9.37
C PRO A 91 -1.50 -16.72 10.60
N GLU A 92 -1.38 -17.64 11.56
CA GLU A 92 -0.62 -17.44 12.81
C GLU A 92 0.87 -17.23 12.51
N LYS A 93 1.47 -18.06 11.64
CA LYS A 93 2.86 -17.91 11.21
C LYS A 93 3.09 -16.61 10.43
N ARG A 94 2.09 -16.21 9.66
CA ARG A 94 2.13 -14.95 8.92
C ARG A 94 2.13 -13.74 9.86
N GLU A 95 1.29 -13.78 10.90
CA GLU A 95 1.23 -12.75 11.94
C GLU A 95 2.54 -12.65 12.73
N GLU A 96 3.10 -13.77 13.18
CA GLU A 96 4.41 -13.82 13.87
C GLU A 96 5.53 -13.21 13.00
N ALA A 97 5.58 -13.57 11.72
CA ALA A 97 6.57 -13.05 10.80
C ALA A 97 6.38 -11.54 10.55
N LEU A 98 5.13 -11.06 10.50
CA LEU A 98 4.79 -9.65 10.36
C LEU A 98 5.23 -8.84 11.58
N ASP A 99 4.96 -9.32 12.78
CA ASP A 99 5.37 -8.67 14.03
C ASP A 99 6.90 -8.54 14.10
N LEU A 100 7.61 -9.59 13.65
CA LEU A 100 9.06 -9.55 13.55
C LEU A 100 9.53 -8.50 12.52
N LEU A 101 8.92 -8.45 11.33
CA LEU A 101 9.21 -7.44 10.30
C LEU A 101 9.04 -6.03 10.85
N VAL A 102 7.92 -5.77 11.50
CA VAL A 102 7.62 -4.48 12.14
C VAL A 102 8.67 -4.15 13.20
N SER A 103 9.06 -5.11 14.04
CA SER A 103 10.06 -4.91 15.10
C SER A 103 11.47 -4.62 14.56
N LEU A 104 11.83 -5.20 13.42
CA LEU A 104 13.14 -5.04 12.77
C LEU A 104 13.26 -3.78 11.93
N ASN A 105 12.15 -3.25 11.47
CA ASN A 105 12.11 -2.05 10.66
C ASN A 105 12.21 -0.75 11.49
N ARG A 106 12.89 -0.79 12.64
CA ARG A 106 13.11 0.34 13.58
C ARG A 106 14.26 1.28 13.21
N SER A 107 14.51 1.50 11.92
CA SER A 107 15.39 2.56 11.44
C SER A 107 14.70 3.96 11.55
N PRO A 108 15.38 5.10 11.60
CA PRO A 108 14.73 6.43 11.65
C PRO A 108 13.68 6.68 10.55
N ARG A 109 13.72 5.93 9.44
CA ARG A 109 12.65 5.85 8.45
C ARG A 109 11.39 5.10 8.95
N THR A 110 11.47 4.38 10.04
CA THR A 110 10.37 3.57 10.62
C THR A 110 9.36 4.44 11.40
N ILE A 111 9.76 5.60 11.88
CA ILE A 111 8.83 6.62 12.38
C ILE A 111 7.84 6.99 11.27
N LEU A 112 8.33 7.07 10.02
CA LEU A 112 7.48 7.24 8.83
C LEU A 112 6.59 6.02 8.53
N GLY A 113 6.96 4.81 8.96
CA GLY A 113 6.16 3.58 8.80
C GLY A 113 4.93 3.57 9.71
N ASP A 114 5.12 3.84 10.99
CA ASP A 114 4.04 3.91 11.98
C ASP A 114 3.12 5.10 11.69
N ASP A 115 3.67 6.27 11.34
CA ASP A 115 2.90 7.44 10.94
C ASP A 115 2.12 7.21 9.63
N ARG A 116 2.67 6.47 8.67
CA ARG A 116 1.92 6.07 7.47
C ARG A 116 0.79 5.11 7.80
N MET A 117 1.01 4.15 8.71
CA MET A 117 -0.06 3.27 9.20
C MET A 117 -1.12 4.07 9.95
N GLU A 118 -0.73 5.04 10.77
CA GLU A 118 -1.65 5.95 11.44
C GLU A 118 -2.53 6.72 10.45
N TYR A 119 -1.98 7.17 9.31
CA TYR A 119 -2.76 7.81 8.25
C TYR A 119 -3.91 6.92 7.72
N PHE A 120 -3.70 5.60 7.66
CA PHE A 120 -4.71 4.66 7.17
C PHE A 120 -5.65 4.13 8.27
N ARG A 121 -5.46 4.48 9.53
CA ARG A 121 -6.36 4.06 10.62
C ARG A 121 -7.71 4.73 10.54
N GLU A 122 -7.75 5.97 10.09
CA GLU A 122 -8.93 6.81 10.19
C GLU A 122 -9.23 7.49 8.85
N TRP A 123 -10.49 7.41 8.44
CA TRP A 123 -10.95 7.96 7.18
C TRP A 123 -10.71 9.47 7.03
N TRP A 124 -10.71 10.20 8.14
CA TRP A 124 -10.64 11.67 8.10
C TRP A 124 -9.27 12.22 7.76
N HIS A 125 -8.17 11.47 7.92
CA HIS A 125 -6.86 11.95 7.53
C HIS A 125 -6.78 12.22 6.02
N GLY A 126 -7.27 11.30 5.20
CA GLY A 126 -7.38 11.48 3.75
C GLY A 126 -8.36 12.59 3.38
N ALA A 127 -9.49 12.68 4.08
CA ALA A 127 -10.49 13.70 3.84
C ALA A 127 -9.98 15.11 4.21
N VAL A 128 -9.26 15.27 5.33
CA VAL A 128 -8.62 16.54 5.71
C VAL A 128 -7.61 16.95 4.63
N ARG A 129 -6.71 16.06 4.22
CA ARG A 129 -5.75 16.37 3.17
C ARG A 129 -6.43 16.85 1.88
N ALA A 130 -7.47 16.17 1.44
CA ALA A 130 -8.22 16.55 0.25
C ALA A 130 -8.98 17.88 0.44
N LEU A 131 -9.45 18.16 1.66
CA LEU A 131 -10.14 19.41 1.98
C LEU A 131 -9.22 20.63 1.85
N LEU A 132 -7.95 20.50 2.26
CA LEU A 132 -6.97 21.59 2.18
C LEU A 132 -6.70 22.07 0.74
N ASP A 133 -7.03 21.25 -0.25
CA ASP A 133 -6.94 21.63 -1.67
C ASP A 133 -8.14 22.49 -2.14
N THR A 134 -9.25 22.47 -1.41
CA THR A 134 -10.50 23.16 -1.80
C THR A 134 -10.58 24.62 -1.34
N GLY A 135 -9.62 25.11 -0.57
CA GLY A 135 -9.67 26.45 -0.02
C GLY A 135 -8.46 26.84 0.81
N ASN A 136 -8.53 27.98 1.46
CA ASN A 136 -7.50 28.50 2.33
C ASN A 136 -7.83 28.15 3.80
N TYR A 137 -7.16 27.14 4.31
CA TYR A 137 -7.30 26.66 5.69
C TYR A 137 -6.01 26.98 6.46
N GLY A 138 -6.14 27.78 7.52
CA GLY A 138 -5.07 28.11 8.46
C GLY A 138 -4.97 27.11 9.62
N ASP A 139 -4.57 27.61 10.77
CA ASP A 139 -4.41 26.81 11.99
C ASP A 139 -5.70 26.75 12.84
N GLU A 140 -6.89 26.91 12.22
CA GLU A 140 -8.18 26.83 12.89
C GLU A 140 -8.82 25.44 12.72
N PRO A 141 -8.55 24.48 13.64
CA PRO A 141 -9.07 23.12 13.52
C PRO A 141 -10.60 23.05 13.49
N GLU A 142 -11.28 24.02 14.10
CA GLU A 142 -12.74 24.14 14.14
C GLU A 142 -13.34 24.34 12.74
N CYS A 143 -12.66 25.11 11.89
CA CYS A 143 -13.08 25.37 10.50
C CYS A 143 -12.94 24.09 9.67
N ILE A 144 -11.80 23.41 9.78
CA ILE A 144 -11.52 22.13 9.11
C ILE A 144 -12.54 21.07 9.56
N ALA A 145 -12.76 20.96 10.85
CA ALA A 145 -13.66 19.97 11.44
C ALA A 145 -15.11 20.12 10.94
N ARG A 146 -15.62 21.33 10.81
CA ARG A 146 -16.98 21.63 10.33
C ARG A 146 -17.14 21.53 8.83
N ALA A 147 -16.06 21.67 8.05
CA ALA A 147 -16.12 21.62 6.60
C ALA A 147 -16.34 20.19 6.05
N LEU A 148 -16.04 19.17 6.84
CA LEU A 148 -16.27 17.77 6.46
C LEU A 148 -17.72 17.34 6.74
N THR A 149 -18.18 16.34 5.99
CA THR A 149 -19.48 15.69 6.23
C THR A 149 -19.31 14.17 6.17
N PRO A 150 -19.46 13.44 7.30
CA PRO A 150 -19.77 13.95 8.64
C PRO A 150 -18.63 14.83 9.19
N SER A 151 -18.99 15.78 10.06
CA SER A 151 -17.99 16.61 10.75
C SER A 151 -17.16 15.74 11.71
N ILE A 152 -15.91 16.14 11.89
CA ILE A 152 -15.01 15.57 12.88
C ILE A 152 -14.87 16.53 14.07
N THR A 153 -14.18 16.13 15.12
CA THR A 153 -13.88 17.04 16.24
C THR A 153 -12.69 17.94 15.93
N PRO A 154 -12.58 19.12 16.56
CA PRO A 154 -11.39 19.97 16.41
C PRO A 154 -10.09 19.27 16.83
N ALA A 155 -10.13 18.37 17.81
CA ALA A 155 -8.98 17.56 18.21
C ALA A 155 -8.54 16.65 17.06
N GLN A 156 -9.46 15.91 16.43
CA GLN A 156 -9.16 15.06 15.26
C GLN A 156 -8.62 15.87 14.08
N ALA A 157 -9.12 17.07 13.84
CA ALA A 157 -8.60 17.96 12.80
C ALA A 157 -7.16 18.40 13.09
N ARG A 158 -6.86 18.77 14.34
CA ARG A 158 -5.51 19.15 14.79
C ARG A 158 -4.53 17.98 14.66
N ASP A 159 -4.91 16.81 15.17
CA ASP A 159 -4.09 15.60 15.12
C ASP A 159 -3.83 15.18 13.67
N SER A 160 -4.85 15.31 12.79
CA SER A 160 -4.68 15.10 11.35
C SER A 160 -3.67 16.05 10.72
N LEU A 161 -3.75 17.34 11.01
CA LEU A 161 -2.77 18.30 10.48
C LEU A 161 -1.35 17.99 10.95
N ALA A 162 -1.18 17.64 12.23
CA ALA A 162 0.11 17.26 12.79
C ALA A 162 0.68 16.01 12.12
N LEU A 163 -0.14 14.98 11.93
CA LEU A 163 0.22 13.74 11.23
C LEU A 163 0.58 14.01 9.77
N LEU A 164 -0.27 14.73 9.04
CA LEU A 164 -0.03 15.06 7.64
C LEU A 164 1.24 15.89 7.42
N ALA A 165 1.54 16.80 8.34
CA ALA A 165 2.78 17.59 8.32
C ALA A 165 4.01 16.70 8.58
N ARG A 166 3.95 15.79 9.58
CA ARG A 166 5.02 14.81 9.86
C ARG A 166 5.31 13.92 8.66
N LEU A 167 4.27 13.54 7.91
CA LEU A 167 4.36 12.73 6.70
C LEU A 167 4.76 13.52 5.45
N ASP A 168 4.97 14.83 5.57
CA ASP A 168 5.26 15.73 4.43
C ASP A 168 4.16 15.69 3.34
N LEU A 169 2.91 15.40 3.74
CA LEU A 169 1.74 15.35 2.88
C LEU A 169 1.04 16.70 2.74
N VAL A 170 1.34 17.63 3.64
CA VAL A 170 0.86 19.01 3.62
C VAL A 170 1.99 19.95 4.02
N ARG A 171 1.95 21.15 3.48
CA ARG A 171 2.88 22.25 3.82
C ARG A 171 2.11 23.55 3.89
N LYS A 172 2.64 24.53 4.63
CA LYS A 172 2.10 25.89 4.60
C LYS A 172 2.65 26.65 3.39
N ASP A 173 1.74 27.36 2.72
CA ASP A 173 2.12 28.32 1.69
C ASP A 173 2.71 29.61 2.34
N PRO A 174 3.23 30.57 1.54
CA PRO A 174 3.78 31.83 2.05
C PRO A 174 2.78 32.67 2.83
N GLU A 175 1.49 32.51 2.59
CA GLU A 175 0.39 33.19 3.25
C GLU A 175 -0.03 32.49 4.56
N GLY A 176 0.59 31.35 4.89
CA GLY A 176 0.36 30.58 6.13
C GLY A 176 -0.79 29.58 6.06
N PHE A 177 -1.36 29.33 4.89
CA PHE A 177 -2.42 28.34 4.69
C PHE A 177 -1.85 26.96 4.41
N TRP A 178 -2.50 25.92 4.95
CA TRP A 178 -2.14 24.54 4.68
C TRP A 178 -2.54 24.13 3.25
N LYS A 179 -1.62 23.55 2.51
CA LYS A 179 -1.82 23.03 1.16
C LYS A 179 -1.28 21.60 1.05
N PRO A 180 -1.93 20.73 0.27
CA PRO A 180 -1.38 19.41 -0.03
C PRO A 180 -0.02 19.52 -0.72
N SER A 181 0.92 18.64 -0.35
CA SER A 181 2.15 18.46 -1.12
C SER A 181 1.88 17.60 -2.37
N GLU A 182 2.80 17.63 -3.33
CA GLU A 182 2.72 16.79 -4.54
C GLU A 182 2.89 15.29 -4.25
N GLN A 183 3.27 14.92 -3.03
CA GLN A 183 3.46 13.53 -2.64
C GLN A 183 2.15 12.74 -2.72
N ALA A 184 2.13 11.75 -3.61
CA ALA A 184 1.03 10.81 -3.68
C ALA A 184 1.03 9.87 -2.46
N VAL A 185 -0.13 9.74 -1.82
CA VAL A 185 -0.33 8.72 -0.79
C VAL A 185 -0.78 7.44 -1.46
N SER A 186 0.14 6.50 -1.64
CA SER A 186 -0.24 5.11 -1.94
C SER A 186 -0.29 4.31 -0.64
N SER A 187 -1.23 3.37 -0.54
CA SER A 187 -1.16 2.37 0.52
C SER A 187 0.20 1.68 0.42
N PRO A 188 0.97 1.56 1.51
CA PRO A 188 2.21 0.80 1.50
C PRO A 188 1.90 -0.63 1.05
N ASP A 189 2.71 -1.18 0.14
CA ASP A 189 2.74 -2.62 -0.07
C ASP A 189 3.09 -3.25 1.28
N GLY A 190 2.21 -4.12 1.83
CA GLY A 190 2.40 -4.73 3.16
C GLY A 190 1.68 -4.01 4.30
N LEU A 191 0.71 -3.11 4.02
CA LEU A 191 -0.26 -2.70 5.04
C LEU A 191 -0.94 -3.98 5.57
N ARG A 192 -1.08 -4.09 6.90
CA ARG A 192 -1.81 -5.21 7.50
C ARG A 192 -3.18 -5.31 6.84
N ASP A 193 -3.52 -6.48 6.30
CA ASP A 193 -4.83 -6.70 5.67
C ASP A 193 -5.97 -6.26 6.60
N GLU A 194 -5.84 -6.49 7.91
CA GLU A 194 -6.79 -6.07 8.94
C GLU A 194 -7.00 -4.56 8.97
N LEU A 195 -5.94 -3.75 8.90
CA LEU A 195 -6.05 -2.30 8.90
C LEU A 195 -6.70 -1.77 7.63
N LEU A 196 -6.41 -2.40 6.48
CA LEU A 196 -7.09 -2.08 5.22
C LEU A 196 -8.57 -2.42 5.29
N VAL A 197 -8.91 -3.59 5.84
CA VAL A 197 -10.31 -4.02 6.02
C VAL A 197 -11.04 -3.04 6.95
N GLU A 198 -10.44 -2.66 8.08
CA GLU A 198 -11.03 -1.69 9.00
C GLU A 198 -11.28 -0.33 8.34
N LEU A 199 -10.29 0.19 7.61
CA LEU A 199 -10.45 1.42 6.83
C LEU A 199 -11.55 1.28 5.77
N GLN A 200 -11.60 0.16 5.05
CA GLN A 200 -12.64 -0.11 4.05
C GLN A 200 -14.04 -0.14 4.68
N ILE A 201 -14.19 -0.72 5.86
CA ILE A 201 -15.45 -0.71 6.63
C ILE A 201 -15.84 0.73 6.97
N GLN A 202 -14.92 1.55 7.47
CA GLN A 202 -15.17 2.98 7.73
C GLN A 202 -15.61 3.71 6.44
N GLN A 203 -14.96 3.45 5.32
CA GLN A 203 -15.30 4.05 4.02
C GLN A 203 -16.72 3.66 3.57
N LEU A 204 -17.11 2.39 3.74
CA LEU A 204 -18.47 1.91 3.44
C LEU A 204 -19.51 2.53 4.38
N ASP A 205 -19.19 2.73 5.66
CA ASP A 205 -20.07 3.41 6.62
C ASP A 205 -20.29 4.88 6.25
N LEU A 206 -19.29 5.58 5.72
CA LEU A 206 -19.45 6.92 5.16
C LEU A 206 -20.43 6.93 3.97
N VAL A 207 -20.36 5.93 3.08
CA VAL A 207 -21.36 5.78 2.00
C VAL A 207 -22.75 5.62 2.60
N ARG A 208 -22.93 4.70 3.56
CA ARG A 208 -24.20 4.48 4.26
C ARG A 208 -24.75 5.76 4.89
N LYS A 209 -23.91 6.50 5.63
CA LYS A 209 -24.29 7.78 6.24
C LYS A 209 -24.69 8.84 5.20
N SER A 210 -23.98 8.87 4.07
CA SER A 210 -24.27 9.78 2.95
C SER A 210 -25.61 9.45 2.27
N LEU A 211 -25.95 8.17 2.13
CA LEU A 211 -27.23 7.73 1.58
C LEU A 211 -28.41 8.25 2.39
N LEU A 212 -28.28 8.33 3.71
CA LEU A 212 -29.34 8.81 4.61
C LEU A 212 -29.48 10.33 4.61
N LYS A 213 -28.38 11.07 4.38
CA LYS A 213 -28.33 12.54 4.55
C LYS A 213 -28.42 13.30 3.23
N ARG A 214 -27.94 12.75 2.11
CA ARG A 214 -27.86 13.44 0.82
C ARG A 214 -28.90 12.92 -0.16
N LYS A 215 -29.63 13.84 -0.81
CA LYS A 215 -30.58 13.53 -1.88
C LYS A 215 -29.83 13.40 -3.22
N ALA A 216 -30.38 12.63 -4.18
CA ALA A 216 -29.99 12.73 -5.56
C ALA A 216 -30.32 14.17 -6.09
N PRO A 217 -29.50 14.77 -6.97
CA PRO A 217 -28.36 14.23 -7.69
C PRO A 217 -26.99 14.45 -6.98
N ALA A 218 -26.96 14.81 -5.71
CA ALA A 218 -25.70 15.10 -5.01
C ALA A 218 -24.85 13.85 -4.71
N ARG A 219 -25.31 12.66 -5.09
CA ARG A 219 -24.63 11.38 -4.93
C ARG A 219 -24.97 10.43 -6.08
N PHE A 220 -24.02 9.53 -6.37
CA PHE A 220 -24.25 8.41 -7.27
C PHE A 220 -23.99 7.10 -6.50
N VAL A 221 -24.94 6.18 -6.55
CA VAL A 221 -24.77 4.81 -6.02
C VAL A 221 -25.53 3.88 -6.95
N ALA A 222 -24.84 2.86 -7.43
CA ALA A 222 -25.41 1.79 -8.24
C ALA A 222 -25.03 0.44 -7.62
N THR A 223 -25.98 -0.49 -7.64
CA THR A 223 -25.77 -1.85 -7.12
C THR A 223 -26.32 -2.86 -8.12
N ASN A 224 -25.51 -3.87 -8.43
CA ASN A 224 -25.90 -5.01 -9.27
C ASN A 224 -25.56 -6.28 -8.53
N ILE A 225 -26.48 -7.25 -8.54
CA ILE A 225 -26.24 -8.63 -8.11
C ILE A 225 -26.33 -9.49 -9.38
N VAL A 226 -25.23 -10.12 -9.73
CA VAL A 226 -25.10 -10.85 -10.99
C VAL A 226 -24.43 -12.21 -10.76
N SER A 227 -24.77 -13.18 -11.59
CA SER A 227 -24.05 -14.45 -11.66
C SER A 227 -23.02 -14.36 -12.78
N VAL A 228 -21.79 -14.76 -12.51
CA VAL A 228 -20.69 -14.73 -13.48
C VAL A 228 -19.91 -16.05 -13.47
N SER A 229 -19.30 -16.37 -14.60
CA SER A 229 -18.31 -17.43 -14.69
C SER A 229 -16.97 -16.98 -14.07
N HIS A 230 -16.02 -17.91 -13.90
CA HIS A 230 -14.65 -17.58 -13.48
C HIS A 230 -14.01 -16.50 -14.37
N ASP A 231 -14.10 -16.65 -15.68
CA ASP A 231 -13.59 -15.65 -16.63
C ASP A 231 -14.34 -14.33 -16.56
N GLY A 232 -15.67 -14.37 -16.38
CA GLY A 232 -16.48 -13.17 -16.18
C GLY A 232 -16.09 -12.40 -14.94
N PHE A 233 -15.81 -13.09 -13.83
CA PHE A 233 -15.33 -12.47 -12.60
C PHE A 233 -13.95 -11.78 -12.80
N ARG A 234 -13.02 -12.46 -13.48
CA ARG A 234 -11.71 -11.90 -13.81
C ARG A 234 -11.84 -10.63 -14.68
N HIS A 235 -12.68 -10.67 -15.71
CA HIS A 235 -12.92 -9.50 -16.56
C HIS A 235 -13.54 -8.33 -15.78
N LEU A 236 -14.42 -8.59 -14.80
CA LEU A 236 -14.96 -7.55 -13.92
C LEU A 236 -13.85 -6.92 -13.07
N LEU A 237 -12.95 -7.71 -12.48
CA LEU A 237 -11.80 -7.19 -11.73
C LEU A 237 -10.92 -6.29 -12.60
N GLU A 238 -10.54 -6.75 -13.79
CA GLU A 238 -9.73 -5.97 -14.74
C GLU A 238 -10.43 -4.64 -15.10
N ARG A 239 -11.75 -4.68 -15.30
CA ARG A 239 -12.53 -3.48 -15.61
C ARG A 239 -12.59 -2.50 -14.46
N MET A 240 -12.71 -2.98 -13.22
CA MET A 240 -12.71 -2.14 -12.03
C MET A 240 -11.35 -1.48 -11.80
N GLU A 241 -10.24 -2.20 -11.98
CA GLU A 241 -8.89 -1.62 -11.92
C GLU A 241 -8.68 -0.56 -13.01
N LYS A 242 -9.17 -0.80 -14.23
CA LYS A 242 -9.15 0.20 -15.29
C LYS A 242 -9.96 1.44 -14.91
N THR A 243 -11.15 1.27 -14.37
CA THR A 243 -12.00 2.38 -13.90
C THR A 243 -11.30 3.17 -12.79
N ARG A 244 -10.66 2.50 -11.84
CA ARG A 244 -9.85 3.14 -10.79
C ARG A 244 -8.72 3.99 -11.36
N SER A 245 -8.03 3.50 -12.39
CA SER A 245 -6.98 4.22 -13.09
C SER A 245 -7.53 5.43 -13.88
N GLU A 246 -8.67 5.26 -14.54
CA GLU A 246 -9.35 6.34 -15.25
C GLU A 246 -9.78 7.48 -14.31
N VAL A 247 -10.32 7.15 -13.13
CA VAL A 247 -10.67 8.12 -12.07
C VAL A 247 -9.45 8.93 -11.65
N ARG A 248 -8.30 8.28 -11.39
CA ARG A 248 -7.05 8.97 -11.06
C ARG A 248 -6.61 9.92 -12.17
N SER A 249 -6.72 9.48 -13.43
CA SER A 249 -6.38 10.31 -14.60
C SER A 249 -7.30 11.53 -14.73
N ILE A 250 -8.60 11.38 -14.45
CA ILE A 250 -9.56 12.48 -14.46
C ILE A 250 -9.16 13.53 -13.42
N VAL A 251 -8.94 13.07 -12.16
CA VAL A 251 -8.55 13.97 -11.07
C VAL A 251 -7.22 14.67 -11.34
N HIS A 252 -6.24 13.95 -11.89
CA HIS A 252 -4.93 14.53 -12.22
C HIS A 252 -4.97 15.56 -13.34
N LYS A 253 -5.91 15.41 -14.28
CA LYS A 253 -6.09 16.33 -15.43
C LYS A 253 -7.02 17.49 -15.12
N ASP A 254 -7.71 17.48 -13.97
CA ASP A 254 -8.57 18.56 -13.55
C ASP A 254 -7.71 19.76 -13.15
N ALA A 255 -7.68 20.76 -14.03
CA ALA A 255 -6.87 21.97 -13.86
C ALA A 255 -7.61 23.09 -13.12
N ASP A 256 -8.92 22.93 -12.92
CA ASP A 256 -9.71 23.90 -12.18
C ASP A 256 -9.46 23.81 -10.68
N PRO A 257 -9.55 24.92 -9.92
CA PRO A 257 -9.43 24.87 -8.47
C PRO A 257 -10.46 23.92 -7.85
N ALA A 258 -9.98 23.00 -7.01
CA ALA A 258 -10.85 22.05 -6.33
C ALA A 258 -11.90 22.77 -5.47
N ARG A 259 -13.15 22.34 -5.57
CA ARG A 259 -14.30 22.93 -4.84
C ARG A 259 -15.04 21.92 -3.96
N ARG A 260 -14.68 20.65 -4.05
CA ARG A 260 -15.42 19.58 -3.37
C ARG A 260 -14.52 18.40 -3.08
N VAL A 261 -14.64 17.86 -1.88
CA VAL A 261 -14.07 16.55 -1.53
C VAL A 261 -15.12 15.49 -1.86
N CYS A 262 -14.72 14.49 -2.63
CA CYS A 262 -15.57 13.35 -2.99
C CYS A 262 -14.89 12.06 -2.57
N GLN A 263 -15.70 11.12 -2.06
CA GLN A 263 -15.28 9.74 -1.85
C GLN A 263 -15.80 8.88 -3.00
N ILE A 264 -14.93 8.06 -3.57
CA ILE A 264 -15.27 7.07 -4.59
C ILE A 264 -14.92 5.70 -4.04
N VAL A 265 -15.90 4.81 -4.01
CA VAL A 265 -15.74 3.42 -3.57
C VAL A 265 -16.13 2.49 -4.72
N LEU A 266 -15.22 1.60 -5.06
CA LEU A 266 -15.45 0.52 -6.03
C LEU A 266 -15.34 -0.79 -5.24
N ALA A 267 -16.37 -1.62 -5.28
CA ALA A 267 -16.40 -2.90 -4.58
C ALA A 267 -16.94 -4.00 -5.48
N LEU A 268 -16.28 -5.14 -5.48
CA LEU A 268 -16.72 -6.40 -6.08
C LEU A 268 -16.52 -7.48 -5.03
N VAL A 269 -17.59 -8.04 -4.52
CA VAL A 269 -17.56 -9.00 -3.41
C VAL A 269 -18.32 -10.25 -3.82
N PRO A 270 -17.71 -11.44 -3.84
CA PRO A 270 -18.41 -12.71 -4.00
C PRO A 270 -19.41 -12.92 -2.85
N LEU A 271 -20.64 -13.30 -3.18
CA LEU A 271 -21.67 -13.66 -2.21
C LEU A 271 -21.81 -15.18 -2.04
N THR A 272 -21.03 -15.95 -2.80
CA THR A 272 -20.99 -17.41 -2.75
C THR A 272 -19.56 -17.91 -2.90
N GLU A 273 -19.28 -19.09 -2.37
CA GLU A 273 -18.05 -19.80 -2.70
C GLU A 273 -18.03 -20.20 -4.18
N GLU A 274 -16.84 -20.28 -4.76
CA GLU A 274 -16.65 -20.74 -6.14
C GLU A 274 -16.97 -22.24 -6.23
N LYS A 275 -17.86 -22.60 -7.16
CA LYS A 275 -18.15 -24.02 -7.41
C LYS A 275 -17.02 -24.61 -8.23
N ALA A 276 -16.57 -25.81 -7.85
CA ALA A 276 -15.63 -26.58 -8.64
C ALA A 276 -16.17 -26.78 -10.08
N PRO A 277 -15.31 -26.78 -11.10
CA PRO A 277 -15.73 -27.12 -12.46
C PRO A 277 -16.34 -28.52 -12.47
N GLN A 278 -17.53 -28.64 -13.06
CA GLN A 278 -18.24 -29.93 -13.25
C GLN A 278 -17.59 -30.72 -14.39
#